data_8d6a7995a9535879ec769ae3419e0716
#
_entry.id   8d6a7995a9535879ec769ae3419e0716
#
_cell.length_a   1.000
_cell.length_b   1.000
_cell.length_c   1.000
_cell.angle_alpha   90.00
_cell.angle_beta   90.00
_cell.angle_gamma   90.00
#
_symmetry.space_group_name_H-M   'P 1'
#
loop_
_entity.id
_entity.type
_entity.pdbx_description
1 polymer ?
#
loop_
_entity_poly.entity_id
_entity_poly.type
_entity_poly.pdbx_seq_one_letter_code
_entity_poly.pdbx_strand_id
1 'polypeptide(L)'
;KITVLDRTKEPGALGDPLYTDICTAYMERSETPKILGGRYGLGSKEFNPSMVKAIFDNMAAAEPKNHFTVGIVDDVTHTSLEVQPGFDVAPSGTVQCKFWGLGADGTVGANKSAIKIIGDNTDMYAQAYFAYDSKKSGGITISHLRFGQTPIQSTYLIDSADYIACHKDNYVDIYDVLEGVKEGGTFVLNSGWSLADMEEKLPAHVRRTIATKKLKFYNIDAVKIAQEVGLGGRINMIMQTAFFKLAK
;
A
#
# COMPACT_ATOMS: atom_id res chain seq x y z
N LYS A 1 -25.43 14.66 10.61
CA LYS A 1 -25.07 13.25 10.80
C LYS A 1 -23.68 13.14 11.42
N ILE A 2 -23.45 12.14 12.27
CA ILE A 2 -22.15 11.77 12.84
C ILE A 2 -21.91 10.31 12.48
N THR A 3 -20.69 9.98 12.05
CA THR A 3 -20.27 8.58 11.92
C THR A 3 -19.15 8.31 12.92
N VAL A 4 -19.33 7.30 13.74
CA VAL A 4 -18.37 6.83 14.74
C VAL A 4 -17.72 5.56 14.23
N LEU A 5 -16.40 5.50 14.28
CA LEU A 5 -15.62 4.37 13.80
C LEU A 5 -14.91 3.68 14.96
N ASP A 6 -15.18 2.41 15.13
CA ASP A 6 -14.51 1.56 16.10
C ASP A 6 -13.56 0.57 15.42
N ARG A 7 -12.34 0.41 15.97
CA ARG A 7 -11.39 -0.62 15.55
C ARG A 7 -11.47 -1.85 16.48
N THR A 8 -12.66 -2.13 16.96
CA THR A 8 -12.96 -3.28 17.82
C THR A 8 -14.38 -3.76 17.55
N LYS A 9 -14.69 -4.96 18.00
CA LYS A 9 -16.04 -5.49 18.06
C LYS A 9 -16.34 -5.88 19.50
N GLU A 10 -17.49 -5.43 20.01
CA GLU A 10 -17.99 -5.82 21.32
C GLU A 10 -19.09 -6.89 21.14
N PRO A 11 -18.76 -8.20 21.26
CA PRO A 11 -19.73 -9.25 21.09
C PRO A 11 -20.85 -9.17 22.14
N GLY A 12 -22.11 -9.23 21.69
CA GLY A 12 -23.29 -9.17 22.58
C GLY A 12 -23.71 -7.76 22.99
N ALA A 13 -22.96 -6.71 22.65
CA ALA A 13 -23.37 -5.33 22.87
C ALA A 13 -24.29 -4.81 21.75
N LEU A 14 -25.09 -3.78 22.06
CA LEU A 14 -25.96 -3.09 21.09
C LEU A 14 -25.18 -2.28 20.05
N GLY A 15 -23.91 -1.98 20.32
CA GLY A 15 -23.00 -1.26 19.44
C GLY A 15 -21.57 -1.43 19.91
N ASP A 16 -20.63 -0.95 19.11
CA ASP A 16 -19.21 -0.96 19.47
C ASP A 16 -18.93 0.14 20.51
N PRO A 17 -17.84 0.09 21.30
CA PRO A 17 -17.67 0.89 22.51
C PRO A 17 -17.79 2.40 22.29
N LEU A 18 -17.01 2.97 21.35
CA LEU A 18 -17.04 4.41 21.10
C LEU A 18 -18.40 4.87 20.56
N TYR A 19 -19.02 4.06 19.68
CA TYR A 19 -20.35 4.35 19.17
C TYR A 19 -21.36 4.45 20.32
N THR A 20 -21.33 3.49 21.26
CA THR A 20 -22.24 3.46 22.43
C THR A 20 -22.02 4.67 23.34
N ASP A 21 -20.75 5.03 23.61
CA ASP A 21 -20.40 6.20 24.42
C ASP A 21 -20.90 7.51 23.79
N ILE A 22 -20.72 7.67 22.48
CA ILE A 22 -21.20 8.85 21.76
C ILE A 22 -22.72 8.91 21.76
N CYS A 23 -23.43 7.81 21.53
CA CYS A 23 -24.88 7.77 21.62
C CYS A 23 -25.36 8.20 23.03
N THR A 24 -24.73 7.66 24.09
CA THR A 24 -25.06 8.01 25.48
C THR A 24 -24.83 9.50 25.76
N ALA A 25 -23.70 10.03 25.31
CA ALA A 25 -23.39 11.47 25.50
C ALA A 25 -24.40 12.42 24.81
N TYR A 26 -25.04 11.96 23.73
CA TYR A 26 -26.06 12.75 23.05
C TYR A 26 -27.47 12.60 23.66
N MET A 27 -27.73 11.56 24.48
CA MET A 27 -29.04 11.39 25.13
C MET A 27 -29.38 12.52 26.11
N GLU A 28 -28.38 13.19 26.66
CA GLU A 28 -28.54 14.31 27.59
C GLU A 28 -28.71 15.66 26.88
N ARG A 29 -28.71 15.67 25.54
CA ARG A 29 -28.80 16.91 24.74
C ARG A 29 -30.22 17.08 24.18
N SER A 30 -30.62 18.36 24.00
CA SER A 30 -31.91 18.71 23.41
C SER A 30 -32.02 18.34 21.94
N GLU A 31 -30.89 18.27 21.23
CA GLU A 31 -30.83 17.90 19.82
C GLU A 31 -29.86 16.74 19.62
N THR A 32 -30.35 15.67 19.00
CA THR A 32 -29.53 14.48 18.68
C THR A 32 -29.40 14.34 17.17
N PRO A 33 -28.19 14.43 16.61
CA PRO A 33 -27.98 14.16 15.19
C PRO A 33 -28.18 12.65 14.93
N LYS A 34 -28.40 12.28 13.66
CA LYS A 34 -28.34 10.87 13.27
C LYS A 34 -26.92 10.35 13.46
N ILE A 35 -26.72 9.39 14.37
CA ILE A 35 -25.44 8.79 14.68
C ILE A 35 -25.36 7.41 14.00
N LEU A 36 -24.28 7.15 13.29
CA LEU A 36 -24.00 5.90 12.60
C LEU A 36 -22.74 5.27 13.19
N GLY A 37 -22.78 3.97 13.44
CA GLY A 37 -21.63 3.17 13.87
C GLY A 37 -21.00 2.41 12.69
N GLY A 38 -19.70 2.27 12.71
CA GLY A 38 -18.95 1.47 11.72
C GLY A 38 -17.68 0.88 12.29
N ARG A 39 -17.26 -0.24 11.72
CA ARG A 39 -16.03 -0.96 12.11
C ARG A 39 -15.02 -0.98 10.98
N TYR A 40 -13.74 -0.82 11.33
CA TYR A 40 -12.60 -0.86 10.42
C TYR A 40 -11.40 -1.57 11.03
N GLY A 41 -10.43 -1.96 10.21
CA GLY A 41 -9.07 -2.31 10.64
C GLY A 41 -8.91 -3.54 11.52
N LEU A 42 -9.96 -4.33 11.75
CA LEU A 42 -9.87 -5.58 12.50
C LEU A 42 -8.95 -6.58 11.81
N GLY A 43 -8.23 -7.37 12.61
CA GLY A 43 -7.27 -8.34 12.08
C GLY A 43 -6.10 -7.67 11.35
N SER A 44 -5.67 -6.48 11.81
CA SER A 44 -4.59 -5.70 11.22
C SER A 44 -4.81 -5.30 9.75
N LYS A 45 -6.06 -5.24 9.30
CA LYS A 45 -6.40 -4.76 7.96
C LYS A 45 -6.09 -3.28 7.82
N GLU A 46 -5.64 -2.90 6.63
CA GLU A 46 -5.34 -1.51 6.28
C GLU A 46 -6.62 -0.65 6.31
N PHE A 47 -6.44 0.64 6.53
CA PHE A 47 -7.49 1.64 6.44
C PHE A 47 -6.98 2.82 5.61
N ASN A 48 -7.46 2.94 4.39
CA ASN A 48 -6.96 3.87 3.38
C ASN A 48 -8.00 4.95 2.99
N PRO A 49 -7.62 5.96 2.22
CA PRO A 49 -8.51 7.04 1.80
C PRO A 49 -9.75 6.57 1.02
N SER A 50 -9.66 5.52 0.22
CA SER A 50 -10.82 4.96 -0.48
C SER A 50 -11.90 4.48 0.49
N MET A 51 -11.48 3.89 1.63
CA MET A 51 -12.40 3.46 2.69
C MET A 51 -13.02 4.65 3.42
N VAL A 52 -12.24 5.70 3.68
CA VAL A 52 -12.75 6.95 4.26
C VAL A 52 -13.79 7.58 3.33
N LYS A 53 -13.52 7.61 2.02
CA LYS A 53 -14.48 8.09 1.03
C LYS A 53 -15.78 7.28 1.07
N ALA A 54 -15.71 5.95 1.10
CA ALA A 54 -16.89 5.09 1.18
C ALA A 54 -17.75 5.38 2.43
N ILE A 55 -17.13 5.74 3.55
CA ILE A 55 -17.83 6.15 4.77
C ILE A 55 -18.56 7.47 4.57
N PHE A 56 -17.93 8.47 3.95
CA PHE A 56 -18.59 9.75 3.63
C PHE A 56 -19.71 9.56 2.63
N ASP A 57 -19.55 8.71 1.63
CA ASP A 57 -20.59 8.38 0.65
C ASP A 57 -21.80 7.72 1.36
N ASN A 58 -21.56 6.79 2.30
CA ASN A 58 -22.61 6.23 3.13
C ASN A 58 -23.30 7.31 3.99
N MET A 59 -22.55 8.22 4.61
CA MET A 59 -23.16 9.34 5.37
C MET A 59 -24.06 10.21 4.50
N ALA A 60 -23.70 10.43 3.24
CA ALA A 60 -24.44 11.24 2.30
C ALA A 60 -25.71 10.55 1.79
N ALA A 61 -25.77 9.22 1.82
CA ALA A 61 -26.90 8.47 1.31
C ALA A 61 -28.23 8.85 2.02
N ALA A 62 -29.33 8.68 1.29
CA ALA A 62 -30.68 8.89 1.84
C ALA A 62 -30.95 7.91 3.01
N GLU A 63 -30.61 6.64 2.80
CA GLU A 63 -30.70 5.56 3.79
C GLU A 63 -29.32 5.00 4.10
N PRO A 64 -28.52 5.67 4.95
CA PRO A 64 -27.19 5.21 5.29
C PRO A 64 -27.24 3.93 6.12
N LYS A 65 -26.34 2.99 5.81
CA LYS A 65 -26.13 1.80 6.62
C LYS A 65 -25.63 2.19 8.02
N ASN A 66 -26.16 1.55 9.06
CA ASN A 66 -25.68 1.64 10.43
C ASN A 66 -25.05 0.30 10.83
N HIS A 67 -24.12 0.31 11.79
CA HIS A 67 -23.34 -0.86 12.20
C HIS A 67 -22.60 -1.53 11.01
N PHE A 68 -22.13 -0.70 10.08
CA PHE A 68 -21.44 -1.16 8.88
C PHE A 68 -20.02 -1.62 9.18
N THR A 69 -19.44 -2.35 8.22
CA THR A 69 -17.99 -2.61 8.15
C THR A 69 -17.41 -1.96 6.90
N VAL A 70 -16.15 -1.56 6.95
CA VAL A 70 -15.39 -1.04 5.81
C VAL A 70 -14.02 -1.68 5.76
N GLY A 71 -13.61 -2.15 4.58
CA GLY A 71 -12.38 -2.93 4.40
C GLY A 71 -12.42 -4.33 5.04
N ILE A 72 -13.59 -4.73 5.52
CA ILE A 72 -13.89 -6.05 6.11
C ILE A 72 -15.15 -6.55 5.42
N VAL A 73 -15.11 -7.75 4.87
CA VAL A 73 -16.28 -8.38 4.27
C VAL A 73 -17.10 -9.04 5.39
N ASP A 74 -18.32 -8.55 5.58
CA ASP A 74 -19.30 -9.14 6.47
C ASP A 74 -20.30 -9.95 5.61
N ASP A 75 -20.14 -11.25 5.63
CA ASP A 75 -20.94 -12.21 4.87
C ASP A 75 -22.17 -12.72 5.64
N VAL A 76 -22.35 -12.26 6.88
CA VAL A 76 -23.47 -12.65 7.75
C VAL A 76 -24.59 -11.61 7.72
N THR A 77 -24.27 -10.35 8.02
CA THR A 77 -25.28 -9.27 8.10
C THR A 77 -25.29 -8.36 6.87
N HIS A 78 -24.32 -8.53 5.95
CA HIS A 78 -24.21 -7.81 4.68
C HIS A 78 -24.19 -6.28 4.82
N THR A 79 -23.60 -5.79 5.92
CA THR A 79 -23.50 -4.37 6.21
C THR A 79 -22.21 -3.73 5.69
N SER A 80 -21.36 -4.49 5.02
CA SER A 80 -20.12 -3.98 4.43
C SER A 80 -20.40 -2.85 3.42
N LEU A 81 -19.58 -1.81 3.50
CA LEU A 81 -19.58 -0.75 2.49
C LEU A 81 -18.76 -1.20 1.27
N GLU A 82 -19.26 -0.86 0.10
CA GLU A 82 -18.51 -1.00 -1.13
C GLU A 82 -17.41 0.08 -1.19
N VAL A 83 -16.18 -0.34 -1.41
CA VAL A 83 -15.02 0.55 -1.51
C VAL A 83 -14.56 0.61 -2.96
N GLN A 84 -14.61 1.80 -3.56
CA GLN A 84 -14.07 2.03 -4.89
C GLN A 84 -12.55 2.25 -4.78
N PRO A 85 -11.72 1.39 -5.40
CA PRO A 85 -10.27 1.50 -5.31
C PRO A 85 -9.74 2.72 -6.07
N GLY A 86 -8.51 3.15 -5.73
CA GLY A 86 -7.79 4.15 -6.52
C GLY A 86 -8.10 5.60 -6.16
N PHE A 87 -8.75 5.88 -5.04
CA PHE A 87 -8.89 7.24 -4.53
C PHE A 87 -7.59 7.68 -3.87
N ASP A 88 -6.70 8.28 -4.67
CA ASP A 88 -5.40 8.80 -4.24
C ASP A 88 -5.55 10.24 -3.72
N VAL A 89 -5.10 10.48 -2.50
CA VAL A 89 -5.08 11.81 -1.86
C VAL A 89 -3.66 12.32 -1.60
N ALA A 90 -2.66 11.65 -2.16
CA ALA A 90 -1.30 12.17 -2.09
C ALA A 90 -1.22 13.54 -2.78
N PRO A 91 -0.49 14.50 -2.20
CA PRO A 91 -0.31 15.81 -2.82
C PRO A 91 0.22 15.68 -4.26
N SER A 92 -0.22 16.55 -5.15
CA SER A 92 0.26 16.56 -6.54
C SER A 92 1.79 16.67 -6.57
N GLY A 93 2.42 15.87 -7.43
CA GLY A 93 3.88 15.78 -7.52
C GLY A 93 4.55 14.90 -6.48
N THR A 94 3.78 14.22 -5.63
CA THR A 94 4.34 13.16 -4.75
C THR A 94 4.60 11.90 -5.56
N VAL A 95 5.84 11.42 -5.52
CA VAL A 95 6.24 10.14 -6.09
C VAL A 95 6.03 9.06 -5.03
N GLN A 96 5.33 7.98 -5.40
CA GLN A 96 4.97 6.86 -4.53
C GLN A 96 5.62 5.57 -5.05
N CYS A 97 6.45 4.93 -4.22
CA CYS A 97 7.25 3.77 -4.62
C CYS A 97 7.03 2.58 -3.70
N LYS A 98 6.88 1.37 -4.29
CA LYS A 98 6.80 0.10 -3.57
C LYS A 98 7.98 -0.79 -3.93
N PHE A 99 8.58 -1.43 -2.91
CA PHE A 99 9.70 -2.35 -3.10
C PHE A 99 9.40 -3.67 -2.40
N TRP A 100 9.34 -4.72 -3.20
CA TRP A 100 9.14 -6.09 -2.75
C TRP A 100 10.49 -6.75 -2.54
N GLY A 101 10.81 -7.09 -1.31
CA GLY A 101 12.08 -7.70 -0.92
C GLY A 101 11.92 -8.93 -0.05
N LEU A 102 12.99 -9.69 0.06
CA LEU A 102 13.09 -10.82 0.98
C LEU A 102 13.69 -10.34 2.30
N GLY A 103 13.17 -10.81 3.42
CA GLY A 103 13.78 -10.54 4.73
C GLY A 103 15.25 -10.99 4.74
N ALA A 104 16.14 -10.07 5.14
CA ALA A 104 17.59 -10.21 5.16
C ALA A 104 18.33 -10.05 3.80
N ASP A 105 17.67 -9.67 2.70
CA ASP A 105 18.32 -9.35 1.43
C ASP A 105 18.94 -7.94 1.36
N GLY A 106 18.73 -7.14 2.41
CA GLY A 106 19.21 -5.76 2.51
C GLY A 106 18.30 -4.72 1.87
N THR A 107 17.16 -5.09 1.26
CA THR A 107 16.21 -4.16 0.62
C THR A 107 15.72 -3.08 1.58
N VAL A 108 15.32 -3.45 2.81
CA VAL A 108 14.85 -2.47 3.81
C VAL A 108 15.95 -1.48 4.19
N GLY A 109 17.19 -1.97 4.37
CA GLY A 109 18.35 -1.12 4.68
C GLY A 109 18.65 -0.13 3.56
N ALA A 110 18.64 -0.58 2.30
CA ALA A 110 18.83 0.27 1.13
C ALA A 110 17.71 1.32 1.01
N ASN A 111 16.47 0.94 1.23
CA ASN A 111 15.34 1.87 1.17
C ASN A 111 15.35 2.91 2.30
N LYS A 112 15.78 2.53 3.52
CA LYS A 112 16.06 3.49 4.60
C LYS A 112 17.14 4.49 4.22
N SER A 113 18.22 4.00 3.59
CA SER A 113 19.28 4.86 3.08
C SER A 113 18.78 5.76 1.94
N ALA A 114 18.00 5.21 0.99
CA ALA A 114 17.47 5.98 -0.13
C ALA A 114 16.58 7.15 0.32
N ILE A 115 15.64 6.90 1.23
CA ILE A 115 14.75 7.96 1.73
C ILE A 115 15.52 9.03 2.52
N LYS A 116 16.55 8.62 3.27
CA LYS A 116 17.44 9.55 3.96
C LYS A 116 18.26 10.40 2.97
N ILE A 117 18.83 9.78 1.92
CA ILE A 117 19.56 10.51 0.87
C ILE A 117 18.65 11.55 0.23
N ILE A 118 17.40 11.22 -0.08
CA ILE A 118 16.44 12.18 -0.67
C ILE A 118 16.19 13.33 0.32
N GLY A 119 15.89 13.03 1.59
CA GLY A 119 15.60 14.07 2.58
C GLY A 119 16.79 14.95 2.94
N ASP A 120 18.01 14.38 3.00
CA ASP A 120 19.21 15.12 3.39
C ASP A 120 19.83 15.95 2.24
N ASN A 121 19.56 15.57 0.97
CA ASN A 121 20.23 16.18 -0.19
C ASN A 121 19.28 16.90 -1.16
N THR A 122 18.00 17.01 -0.82
CA THR A 122 17.00 17.74 -1.62
C THR A 122 16.07 18.50 -0.70
N ASP A 123 15.33 19.47 -1.25
CA ASP A 123 14.27 20.18 -0.52
C ASP A 123 12.93 19.39 -0.48
N MET A 124 12.97 18.09 -0.77
CA MET A 124 11.78 17.26 -0.78
C MET A 124 11.44 16.76 0.62
N TYR A 125 10.15 16.73 0.93
CA TYR A 125 9.62 15.94 2.03
C TYR A 125 9.70 14.46 1.68
N ALA A 126 10.02 13.63 2.66
CA ALA A 126 10.24 12.21 2.46
C ALA A 126 9.60 11.39 3.59
N GLN A 127 8.92 10.31 3.23
CA GLN A 127 8.26 9.40 4.17
C GLN A 127 8.54 7.96 3.75
N ALA A 128 8.80 7.09 4.73
CA ALA A 128 8.91 5.66 4.48
C ALA A 128 8.13 4.86 5.53
N TYR A 129 7.54 3.76 5.08
CA TYR A 129 6.95 2.74 5.92
C TYR A 129 7.41 1.36 5.45
N PHE A 130 7.66 0.46 6.39
CA PHE A 130 8.16 -0.89 6.10
C PHE A 130 7.21 -1.92 6.68
N ALA A 131 6.53 -2.66 5.81
CA ALA A 131 5.69 -3.78 6.18
C ALA A 131 6.53 -5.07 6.18
N TYR A 132 6.36 -5.86 7.23
CA TYR A 132 7.06 -7.12 7.43
C TYR A 132 6.07 -8.27 7.58
N ASP A 133 6.41 -9.44 7.00
CA ASP A 133 5.75 -10.68 7.37
C ASP A 133 6.13 -11.06 8.81
N SER A 134 5.25 -11.75 9.50
CA SER A 134 5.47 -12.26 10.87
C SER A 134 6.57 -13.33 10.97
N LYS A 135 7.01 -13.91 9.86
CA LYS A 135 8.12 -14.88 9.82
C LYS A 135 9.46 -14.19 10.09
N LYS A 136 10.26 -14.74 11.01
CA LYS A 136 11.56 -14.18 11.41
C LYS A 136 12.63 -14.20 10.32
N SER A 137 12.58 -15.14 9.38
CA SER A 137 13.55 -15.26 8.27
C SER A 137 12.87 -15.74 7.01
N GLY A 138 13.28 -15.20 5.86
CA GLY A 138 12.71 -15.54 4.57
C GLY A 138 11.29 -15.02 4.35
N GLY A 139 10.78 -14.16 5.25
CA GLY A 139 9.51 -13.48 5.10
C GLY A 139 9.58 -12.38 4.07
N ILE A 140 8.45 -12.05 3.50
CA ILE A 140 8.33 -10.92 2.57
C ILE A 140 8.48 -9.58 3.31
N THR A 141 9.11 -8.61 2.67
CA THR A 141 9.12 -7.22 3.11
C THR A 141 8.61 -6.33 2.00
N ILE A 142 7.75 -5.37 2.34
CA ILE A 142 7.27 -4.37 1.39
C ILE A 142 7.63 -3.00 1.95
N SER A 143 8.50 -2.29 1.25
CA SER A 143 8.85 -0.90 1.60
C SER A 143 7.98 0.05 0.79
N HIS A 144 7.39 1.03 1.47
CA HIS A 144 6.58 2.09 0.89
C HIS A 144 7.30 3.41 1.07
N LEU A 145 7.73 4.04 0.00
CA LEU A 145 8.44 5.32 0.02
C LEU A 145 7.60 6.38 -0.69
N ARG A 146 7.47 7.54 -0.06
CA ARG A 146 6.88 8.75 -0.66
C ARG A 146 7.87 9.90 -0.56
N PHE A 147 7.99 10.68 -1.62
CA PHE A 147 8.77 11.93 -1.59
C PHE A 147 8.19 12.94 -2.57
N GLY A 148 8.35 14.23 -2.27
CA GLY A 148 7.80 15.32 -3.08
C GLY A 148 8.01 16.69 -2.45
N GLN A 149 7.63 17.75 -3.15
CA GLN A 149 7.83 19.14 -2.74
C GLN A 149 6.82 19.61 -1.67
N THR A 150 5.77 18.85 -1.41
CA THR A 150 4.71 19.20 -0.45
C THR A 150 4.79 18.30 0.77
N PRO A 151 4.48 18.79 1.99
CA PRO A 151 4.45 17.98 3.19
C PRO A 151 3.61 16.71 3.03
N ILE A 152 4.16 15.57 3.42
CA ILE A 152 3.51 14.27 3.30
C ILE A 152 2.95 13.86 4.65
N GLN A 153 1.61 13.73 4.74
CA GLN A 153 0.88 13.34 5.95
C GLN A 153 0.08 12.03 5.73
N SER A 154 0.64 11.12 4.93
CA SER A 154 -0.02 9.87 4.54
C SER A 154 0.29 8.77 5.56
N THR A 155 -0.68 8.43 6.41
CA THR A 155 -0.57 7.42 7.47
C THR A 155 -1.01 6.01 7.02
N TYR A 156 -1.21 5.81 5.73
CA TYR A 156 -1.67 4.58 5.08
C TYR A 156 -0.61 4.06 4.10
N LEU A 157 -0.69 2.77 3.79
CA LEU A 157 0.19 2.14 2.80
C LEU A 157 -0.08 2.68 1.39
N ILE A 158 0.92 2.56 0.50
CA ILE A 158 0.76 2.98 -0.90
C ILE A 158 -0.11 1.95 -1.62
N ASP A 159 -1.24 2.40 -2.13
CA ASP A 159 -2.18 1.69 -2.99
C ASP A 159 -2.23 2.25 -4.42
N SER A 160 -1.45 3.31 -4.69
CA SER A 160 -1.31 3.97 -5.99
C SER A 160 0.16 4.30 -6.24
N ALA A 161 0.90 3.41 -6.93
CA ALA A 161 2.35 3.49 -7.05
C ALA A 161 2.81 3.98 -8.43
N ASP A 162 3.75 4.93 -8.44
CA ASP A 162 4.44 5.41 -9.63
C ASP A 162 5.60 4.49 -10.03
N TYR A 163 6.21 3.85 -9.03
CA TYR A 163 7.36 2.96 -9.20
C TYR A 163 7.18 1.71 -8.34
N ILE A 164 7.39 0.54 -8.94
CA ILE A 164 7.42 -0.74 -8.23
C ILE A 164 8.71 -1.47 -8.59
N ALA A 165 9.45 -1.93 -7.57
CA ALA A 165 10.58 -2.85 -7.74
C ALA A 165 10.31 -4.17 -7.06
N CYS A 166 10.57 -5.27 -7.76
CA CYS A 166 10.50 -6.63 -7.24
C CYS A 166 11.92 -7.22 -7.24
N HIS A 167 12.48 -7.41 -6.04
CA HIS A 167 13.86 -7.87 -5.86
C HIS A 167 14.02 -9.40 -5.93
N LYS A 168 12.90 -10.13 -5.97
CA LYS A 168 12.86 -11.57 -6.02
C LYS A 168 11.93 -12.03 -7.14
N ASP A 169 12.48 -12.68 -8.14
CA ASP A 169 11.77 -13.08 -9.36
C ASP A 169 10.53 -13.96 -9.10
N ASN A 170 10.63 -14.95 -8.21
CA ASN A 170 9.51 -15.84 -7.91
C ASN A 170 8.31 -15.15 -7.20
N TYR A 171 8.45 -13.89 -6.79
CA TYR A 171 7.35 -13.16 -6.17
C TYR A 171 6.24 -12.81 -7.17
N VAL A 172 6.56 -12.73 -8.46
CA VAL A 172 5.54 -12.48 -9.50
C VAL A 172 4.55 -13.64 -9.66
N ASP A 173 4.93 -14.86 -9.22
CA ASP A 173 4.06 -16.04 -9.22
C ASP A 173 3.20 -16.15 -7.96
N ILE A 174 3.67 -15.59 -6.85
CA ILE A 174 3.08 -15.77 -5.52
C ILE A 174 2.19 -14.62 -5.12
N TYR A 175 2.55 -13.39 -5.52
CA TYR A 175 1.90 -12.15 -5.11
C TYR A 175 1.49 -11.31 -6.32
N ASP A 176 0.44 -10.51 -6.19
CA ASP A 176 0.15 -9.45 -7.15
C ASP A 176 1.09 -8.26 -6.91
N VAL A 177 2.34 -8.39 -7.37
CA VAL A 177 3.38 -7.38 -7.16
C VAL A 177 3.04 -6.05 -7.83
N LEU A 178 2.13 -6.03 -8.82
CA LEU A 178 1.71 -4.83 -9.57
C LEU A 178 0.40 -4.23 -9.06
N GLU A 179 -0.15 -4.75 -7.97
CA GLU A 179 -1.35 -4.16 -7.37
C GLU A 179 -1.16 -2.67 -7.07
N GLY A 180 -2.08 -1.85 -7.57
CA GLY A 180 -2.04 -0.40 -7.39
C GLY A 180 -1.00 0.34 -8.22
N VAL A 181 -0.33 -0.28 -9.20
CA VAL A 181 0.55 0.47 -10.12
C VAL A 181 -0.27 1.42 -10.99
N LYS A 182 0.19 2.67 -11.14
CA LYS A 182 -0.43 3.69 -12.00
C LYS A 182 -0.19 3.38 -13.48
N GLU A 183 -1.06 3.89 -14.37
CA GLU A 183 -0.80 3.88 -15.81
C GLU A 183 0.47 4.67 -16.14
N GLY A 184 1.32 4.13 -17.01
CA GLY A 184 2.63 4.71 -17.34
C GLY A 184 3.69 4.59 -16.25
N GLY A 185 3.37 3.94 -15.13
CA GLY A 185 4.29 3.71 -14.02
C GLY A 185 5.50 2.85 -14.42
N THR A 186 6.47 2.78 -13.53
CA THR A 186 7.70 2.01 -13.74
C THR A 186 7.67 0.71 -12.95
N PHE A 187 7.97 -0.41 -13.61
CA PHE A 187 8.17 -1.70 -12.97
C PHE A 187 9.59 -2.21 -13.21
N VAL A 188 10.32 -2.54 -12.15
CA VAL A 188 11.67 -3.10 -12.20
C VAL A 188 11.67 -4.48 -11.57
N LEU A 189 12.05 -5.49 -12.32
CA LEU A 189 12.21 -6.86 -11.86
C LEU A 189 13.69 -7.23 -11.76
N ASN A 190 14.12 -7.80 -10.64
CA ASN A 190 15.43 -8.43 -10.54
C ASN A 190 15.32 -9.89 -10.95
N SER A 191 15.83 -10.23 -12.12
CA SER A 191 15.93 -11.62 -12.56
C SER A 191 17.05 -11.78 -13.59
N GLY A 192 17.63 -12.98 -13.64
CA GLY A 192 18.55 -13.40 -14.70
C GLY A 192 17.84 -13.87 -15.98
N TRP A 193 16.56 -13.57 -16.16
CA TRP A 193 15.76 -14.04 -17.30
C TRP A 193 16.14 -13.32 -18.58
N SER A 194 16.30 -14.07 -19.67
CA SER A 194 16.39 -13.54 -21.03
C SER A 194 15.02 -13.10 -21.55
N LEU A 195 14.97 -12.47 -22.71
CA LEU A 195 13.70 -12.11 -23.35
C LEU A 195 12.82 -13.33 -23.65
N ALA A 196 13.44 -14.45 -24.06
CA ALA A 196 12.70 -15.70 -24.27
C ALA A 196 12.14 -16.27 -22.97
N ASP A 197 12.92 -16.22 -21.88
CA ASP A 197 12.45 -16.62 -20.55
C ASP A 197 11.28 -15.75 -20.07
N MET A 198 11.26 -14.46 -20.41
CA MET A 198 10.18 -13.56 -20.00
C MET A 198 8.81 -13.94 -20.57
N GLU A 199 8.79 -14.44 -21.81
CA GLU A 199 7.55 -14.91 -22.43
C GLU A 199 6.96 -16.13 -21.74
N GLU A 200 7.83 -16.99 -21.22
CA GLU A 200 7.44 -18.23 -20.55
C GLU A 200 7.19 -18.02 -19.05
N LYS A 201 8.13 -17.34 -18.36
CA LYS A 201 8.16 -17.27 -16.88
C LYS A 201 7.35 -16.12 -16.30
N LEU A 202 7.11 -15.02 -17.05
CA LEU A 202 6.25 -13.95 -16.55
C LEU A 202 4.79 -14.37 -16.58
N PRO A 203 4.08 -14.38 -15.44
CA PRO A 203 2.67 -14.76 -15.39
C PRO A 203 1.80 -13.91 -16.31
N ALA A 204 0.77 -14.52 -16.88
CA ALA A 204 -0.11 -13.87 -17.85
C ALA A 204 -0.77 -12.60 -17.28
N HIS A 205 -1.11 -12.56 -15.97
CA HIS A 205 -1.68 -11.37 -15.34
C HIS A 205 -0.67 -10.23 -15.26
N VAL A 206 0.60 -10.51 -14.96
CA VAL A 206 1.68 -9.50 -14.94
C VAL A 206 1.90 -8.91 -16.33
N ARG A 207 2.03 -9.77 -17.36
CA ARG A 207 2.17 -9.34 -18.76
C ARG A 207 0.99 -8.47 -19.20
N ARG A 208 -0.23 -8.87 -18.85
CA ARG A 208 -1.43 -8.10 -19.13
C ARG A 208 -1.41 -6.73 -18.47
N THR A 209 -1.06 -6.65 -17.20
CA THR A 209 -0.96 -5.38 -16.45
C THR A 209 0.09 -4.47 -17.05
N ILE A 210 1.28 -5.00 -17.40
CA ILE A 210 2.33 -4.23 -18.08
C ILE A 210 1.80 -3.61 -19.38
N ALA A 211 1.11 -4.40 -20.20
CA ALA A 211 0.59 -3.95 -21.49
C ALA A 211 -0.57 -2.97 -21.35
N THR A 212 -1.58 -3.27 -20.52
CA THR A 212 -2.79 -2.46 -20.38
C THR A 212 -2.52 -1.12 -19.70
N LYS A 213 -1.65 -1.10 -18.71
CA LYS A 213 -1.23 0.12 -18.01
C LYS A 213 -0.02 0.81 -18.65
N LYS A 214 0.47 0.30 -19.79
CA LYS A 214 1.60 0.87 -20.54
C LYS A 214 2.82 1.12 -19.65
N LEU A 215 3.17 0.15 -18.80
CA LEU A 215 4.24 0.30 -17.84
C LEU A 215 5.61 0.38 -18.53
N LYS A 216 6.50 1.19 -17.96
CA LYS A 216 7.92 1.16 -18.29
C LYS A 216 8.53 -0.03 -17.55
N PHE A 217 8.66 -1.17 -18.25
CA PHE A 217 9.18 -2.40 -17.68
C PHE A 217 10.69 -2.52 -17.90
N TYR A 218 11.40 -2.79 -16.81
CA TYR A 218 12.84 -3.03 -16.81
C TYR A 218 13.15 -4.35 -16.09
N ASN A 219 14.01 -5.17 -16.70
CA ASN A 219 14.62 -6.32 -16.03
C ASN A 219 16.10 -6.06 -15.80
N ILE A 220 16.59 -6.40 -14.63
CA ILE A 220 17.99 -6.24 -14.26
C ILE A 220 18.49 -7.51 -13.56
N ASP A 221 19.58 -8.09 -14.03
CA ASP A 221 20.28 -9.15 -13.32
C ASP A 221 21.24 -8.54 -12.27
N ALA A 222 20.62 -8.10 -11.17
CA ALA A 222 21.37 -7.45 -10.09
C ALA A 222 22.35 -8.42 -9.40
N VAL A 223 22.11 -9.72 -9.45
CA VAL A 223 23.00 -10.75 -8.89
C VAL A 223 24.29 -10.79 -9.69
N LYS A 224 24.18 -10.92 -11.00
CA LYS A 224 25.33 -10.93 -11.91
C LYS A 224 26.13 -9.64 -11.81
N ILE A 225 25.47 -8.48 -11.86
CA ILE A 225 26.12 -7.18 -11.76
C ILE A 225 26.85 -7.03 -10.42
N ALA A 226 26.22 -7.43 -9.30
CA ALA A 226 26.85 -7.36 -7.98
C ALA A 226 28.13 -8.21 -7.89
N GLN A 227 28.14 -9.39 -8.53
CA GLN A 227 29.32 -10.24 -8.61
C GLN A 227 30.43 -9.60 -9.45
N GLU A 228 30.10 -9.06 -10.62
CA GLU A 228 31.05 -8.42 -11.54
C GLU A 228 31.74 -7.19 -10.91
N VAL A 229 31.03 -6.42 -10.08
CA VAL A 229 31.59 -5.24 -9.40
C VAL A 229 32.15 -5.54 -8.01
N GLY A 230 32.25 -6.83 -7.63
CA GLY A 230 32.86 -7.23 -6.36
C GLY A 230 31.98 -7.05 -5.12
N LEU A 231 30.68 -6.83 -5.27
CA LEU A 231 29.73 -6.70 -4.16
C LEU A 231 29.18 -8.05 -3.65
N GLY A 232 29.55 -9.18 -4.29
CA GLY A 232 29.08 -10.50 -3.95
C GLY A 232 27.56 -10.63 -4.12
N GLY A 233 26.84 -11.01 -3.07
CA GLY A 233 25.38 -11.15 -3.10
C GLY A 233 24.59 -9.87 -2.75
N ARG A 234 25.23 -8.71 -2.65
CA ARG A 234 24.58 -7.46 -2.22
C ARG A 234 23.86 -6.77 -3.38
N ILE A 235 22.73 -7.34 -3.79
CA ILE A 235 21.89 -6.82 -4.87
C ILE A 235 21.19 -5.50 -4.50
N ASN A 236 21.03 -5.23 -3.22
CA ASN A 236 20.36 -4.04 -2.71
C ASN A 236 20.99 -2.74 -3.20
N MET A 237 22.32 -2.68 -3.33
CA MET A 237 23.03 -1.51 -3.87
C MET A 237 22.77 -1.30 -5.37
N ILE A 238 22.72 -2.40 -6.13
CA ILE A 238 22.42 -2.35 -7.57
C ILE A 238 20.98 -1.87 -7.78
N MET A 239 20.03 -2.45 -7.03
CA MET A 239 18.62 -2.06 -7.12
C MET A 239 18.38 -0.63 -6.65
N GLN A 240 19.10 -0.14 -5.64
CA GLN A 240 19.05 1.26 -5.20
C GLN A 240 19.55 2.21 -6.29
N THR A 241 20.62 1.84 -6.99
CA THR A 241 21.16 2.62 -8.12
C THR A 241 20.13 2.69 -9.26
N ALA A 242 19.48 1.56 -9.59
CA ALA A 242 18.40 1.52 -10.57
C ALA A 242 17.23 2.41 -10.16
N PHE A 243 16.85 2.39 -8.88
CA PHE A 243 15.82 3.26 -8.33
C PHE A 243 16.13 4.74 -8.57
N PHE A 244 17.28 5.24 -8.14
CA PHE A 244 17.66 6.64 -8.34
C PHE A 244 17.75 7.06 -9.82
N LYS A 245 18.03 6.11 -10.71
CA LYS A 245 18.05 6.39 -12.15
C LYS A 245 16.66 6.47 -12.76
N LEU A 246 15.71 5.67 -12.29
CA LEU A 246 14.41 5.44 -12.94
C LEU A 246 13.23 6.12 -12.26
N ALA A 247 13.32 6.39 -10.96
CA ALA A 247 12.29 7.10 -10.19
C ALA A 247 12.51 8.63 -10.35
N LYS A 248 12.14 9.16 -11.51
CA LYS A 248 12.21 10.59 -11.82
C LYS A 248 10.83 11.20 -11.82
#